data_e97e7c1af9f125e815bce6229ef21027
#
_entry.id   e97e7c1af9f125e815bce6229ef21027
#
_cell.length_a   1.000
_cell.length_b   1.000
_cell.length_c   1.000
_cell.angle_alpha   90.00
_cell.angle_beta   90.00
_cell.angle_gamma   90.00
#
_symmetry.space_group_name_H-M   'P 1'
#
loop_
_entity.id
_entity.type
_entity.pdbx_description
1 polymer ?
#
loop_
_entity_poly.entity_id
_entity_poly.type
_entity_poly.pdbx_seq_one_letter_code
_entity_poly.pdbx_strand_id
1 'polypeptide(L)'
;MRKNVKKQLALRVLSTAALVAMVSSIATAAFAAEYNVAEGSVEIVAKDGSQSITQWADKDKGTFVKDENGDNIDHRPDSKIVLVTKDETTGETKPTSNTVTITAENENDTANVTLKNVDIRVDTAEAKSGAIEIKGDGNTNLELNGDNTVLVKNDWKEEHAAIEKADKYGKGTLTIKDDLNDDGTPKDKDENGNAAGGDTGKLLAGGFHQAAAIGGGG
;
A
#
# COMPACT_ATOMS: atom_id res chain seq x y z
N MET A 1 28.76 2.73 -55.36
CA MET A 1 28.43 1.74 -54.33
C MET A 1 28.36 2.28 -52.89
N ARG A 2 28.97 3.42 -52.51
CA ARG A 2 28.98 3.94 -51.11
C ARG A 2 27.72 4.69 -50.62
N LYS A 3 26.80 5.10 -51.49
CA LYS A 3 25.60 5.88 -51.13
C LYS A 3 24.43 5.01 -50.62
N ASN A 4 24.35 3.73 -50.99
CA ASN A 4 23.24 2.85 -50.60
C ASN A 4 23.41 2.23 -49.19
N VAL A 5 24.67 2.08 -48.75
CA VAL A 5 24.96 1.52 -47.42
C VAL A 5 24.54 2.48 -46.30
N LYS A 6 24.74 3.79 -46.50
CA LYS A 6 24.35 4.81 -45.50
C LYS A 6 22.83 4.94 -45.32
N LYS A 7 22.04 4.73 -46.40
CA LYS A 7 20.57 4.75 -46.33
C LYS A 7 20.01 3.52 -45.63
N GLN A 8 20.62 2.36 -45.82
CA GLN A 8 20.16 1.15 -45.11
C GLN A 8 20.54 1.15 -43.63
N LEU A 9 21.66 1.77 -43.24
CA LEU A 9 22.05 1.89 -41.84
C LEU A 9 21.12 2.87 -41.09
N ALA A 10 20.77 4.01 -41.73
CA ALA A 10 19.84 4.96 -41.15
C ALA A 10 18.42 4.38 -40.97
N LEU A 11 17.96 3.54 -41.90
CA LEU A 11 16.64 2.89 -41.82
C LEU A 11 16.58 1.82 -40.75
N ARG A 12 17.69 1.13 -40.50
CA ARG A 12 17.75 0.10 -39.42
C ARG A 12 17.84 0.71 -38.03
N VAL A 13 18.49 1.88 -37.88
CA VAL A 13 18.56 2.59 -36.59
C VAL A 13 17.21 3.22 -36.24
N LEU A 14 16.46 3.72 -37.24
CA LEU A 14 15.12 4.26 -36.99
C LEU A 14 14.10 3.17 -36.60
N SER A 15 14.22 1.96 -37.18
CA SER A 15 13.27 0.86 -36.86
C SER A 15 13.49 0.28 -35.45
N THR A 16 14.73 0.24 -34.95
CA THR A 16 15.01 -0.22 -33.59
C THR A 16 14.65 0.83 -32.52
N ALA A 17 14.81 2.12 -32.80
CA ALA A 17 14.38 3.18 -31.89
C ALA A 17 12.83 3.27 -31.80
N ALA A 18 12.12 3.03 -32.90
CA ALA A 18 10.66 3.02 -32.90
C ALA A 18 10.06 1.79 -32.18
N LEU A 19 10.74 0.65 -32.19
CA LEU A 19 10.28 -0.53 -31.46
C LEU A 19 10.48 -0.42 -29.94
N VAL A 20 11.53 0.26 -29.50
CA VAL A 20 11.76 0.47 -28.05
C VAL A 20 10.79 1.51 -27.47
N ALA A 21 10.35 2.48 -28.28
CA ALA A 21 9.37 3.48 -27.85
C ALA A 21 7.93 2.95 -27.79
N MET A 22 7.60 1.84 -28.44
CA MET A 22 6.25 1.26 -28.43
C MET A 22 6.00 0.27 -27.29
N VAL A 23 7.04 -0.17 -26.58
CA VAL A 23 6.88 -1.10 -25.45
C VAL A 23 6.65 -0.36 -24.12
N SER A 24 6.87 0.96 -24.08
CA SER A 24 6.73 1.75 -22.84
C SER A 24 5.38 2.45 -22.67
N SER A 25 4.37 2.18 -23.50
CA SER A 25 3.07 2.86 -23.42
C SER A 25 1.85 1.95 -23.41
N ILE A 26 1.99 0.72 -22.95
CA ILE A 26 0.84 -0.02 -22.42
C ILE A 26 0.84 0.24 -20.90
N ALA A 27 0.62 1.48 -20.50
CA ALA A 27 -0.01 1.73 -19.25
C ALA A 27 -1.47 1.27 -19.42
N THR A 28 -1.73 -0.01 -19.23
CA THR A 28 -3.06 -0.43 -18.83
C THR A 28 -3.39 0.47 -17.64
N ALA A 29 -4.50 1.21 -17.73
CA ALA A 29 -5.11 1.78 -16.55
C ALA A 29 -5.44 0.59 -15.65
N ALA A 30 -4.48 0.19 -14.84
CA ALA A 30 -4.69 -0.84 -13.85
C ALA A 30 -5.70 -0.22 -12.89
N PHE A 31 -6.91 -0.75 -12.86
CA PHE A 31 -7.80 -0.51 -11.74
C PHE A 31 -7.00 -0.86 -10.49
N ALA A 32 -7.05 0.01 -9.48
CA ALA A 32 -6.39 -0.24 -8.22
C ALA A 32 -6.81 -1.63 -7.72
N ALA A 33 -5.86 -2.54 -7.58
CA ALA A 33 -6.17 -3.86 -7.06
C ALA A 33 -6.48 -3.75 -5.57
N GLU A 34 -7.56 -4.37 -5.13
CA GLU A 34 -7.88 -4.49 -3.71
C GLU A 34 -7.19 -5.73 -3.14
N TYR A 35 -6.51 -5.55 -2.01
CA TYR A 35 -5.85 -6.63 -1.27
C TYR A 35 -6.54 -6.81 0.08
N ASN A 36 -7.12 -8.00 0.30
CA ASN A 36 -7.91 -8.28 1.48
C ASN A 36 -7.03 -8.73 2.65
N VAL A 37 -6.72 -7.82 3.56
CA VAL A 37 -5.89 -8.11 4.74
C VAL A 37 -6.50 -9.22 5.63
N ALA A 38 -7.82 -9.46 5.54
CA ALA A 38 -8.44 -10.57 6.27
C ALA A 38 -7.95 -11.97 5.82
N GLU A 39 -7.36 -12.08 4.62
CA GLU A 39 -6.79 -13.33 4.09
C GLU A 39 -5.34 -13.56 4.50
N GLY A 40 -4.63 -12.52 4.91
CA GLY A 40 -3.23 -12.66 5.32
C GLY A 40 -2.53 -11.33 5.55
N SER A 41 -1.42 -11.39 6.27
CA SER A 41 -0.58 -10.23 6.56
C SER A 41 0.08 -9.68 5.30
N VAL A 42 0.24 -8.36 5.23
CA VAL A 42 0.70 -7.65 4.04
C VAL A 42 2.05 -6.99 4.28
N GLU A 43 2.95 -7.10 3.32
CA GLU A 43 4.20 -6.34 3.23
C GLU A 43 4.19 -5.50 1.95
N ILE A 44 4.43 -4.20 2.09
CA ILE A 44 4.55 -3.24 0.99
C ILE A 44 5.95 -2.67 1.02
N VAL A 45 6.63 -2.69 -0.12
CA VAL A 45 7.97 -2.12 -0.26
C VAL A 45 7.97 -1.10 -1.38
N ALA A 46 8.32 0.15 -1.03
CA ALA A 46 8.64 1.20 -1.99
C ALA A 46 10.15 1.35 -2.09
N LYS A 47 10.68 1.22 -3.29
CA LYS A 47 12.11 1.25 -3.58
C LYS A 47 12.38 1.73 -4.99
N ASP A 48 13.36 2.64 -5.13
CA ASP A 48 13.84 3.16 -6.43
C ASP A 48 12.69 3.68 -7.32
N GLY A 49 11.70 4.37 -6.71
CA GLY A 49 10.55 4.95 -7.38
C GLY A 49 9.49 3.94 -7.82
N SER A 50 9.61 2.68 -7.43
CA SER A 50 8.61 1.63 -7.65
C SER A 50 8.04 1.12 -6.32
N GLN A 51 6.89 0.44 -6.39
CA GLN A 51 6.23 -0.11 -5.22
C GLN A 51 5.76 -1.52 -5.54
N SER A 52 5.86 -2.42 -4.55
CA SER A 52 5.40 -3.80 -4.66
C SER A 52 4.70 -4.26 -3.38
N ILE A 53 3.90 -5.30 -3.51
CA ILE A 53 3.16 -5.92 -2.41
C ILE A 53 3.41 -7.43 -2.35
N THR A 54 3.54 -7.93 -1.13
CA THR A 54 3.55 -9.35 -0.81
C THR A 54 2.46 -9.61 0.22
N GLN A 55 1.66 -10.66 0.04
CA GLN A 55 0.63 -11.04 1.00
C GLN A 55 0.83 -12.48 1.47
N TRP A 56 0.98 -12.63 2.78
CA TRP A 56 1.29 -13.90 3.45
C TRP A 56 0.04 -14.54 4.03
N ALA A 57 -0.36 -15.70 3.52
CA ALA A 57 -1.38 -16.52 4.17
C ALA A 57 -0.81 -17.18 5.44
N ASP A 58 0.47 -17.56 5.42
CA ASP A 58 1.23 -18.04 6.57
C ASP A 58 2.71 -17.71 6.34
N LYS A 59 3.19 -16.68 7.03
CA LYS A 59 4.58 -16.19 6.87
C LYS A 59 5.61 -17.19 7.37
N ASP A 60 5.32 -17.89 8.45
CA ASP A 60 6.26 -18.86 9.05
C ASP A 60 6.46 -20.06 8.13
N LYS A 61 5.46 -20.43 7.35
CA LYS A 61 5.54 -21.49 6.34
C LYS A 61 5.91 -21.01 4.95
N GLY A 62 6.06 -19.69 4.75
CA GLY A 62 6.35 -19.10 3.43
C GLY A 62 5.21 -19.29 2.44
N THR A 63 3.96 -19.28 2.92
CA THR A 63 2.79 -19.47 2.06
C THR A 63 2.14 -18.12 1.74
N PHE A 64 1.91 -17.86 0.46
CA PHE A 64 1.31 -16.64 -0.02
C PHE A 64 -0.20 -16.76 -0.20
N VAL A 65 -0.89 -15.62 -0.08
CA VAL A 65 -2.26 -15.48 -0.59
C VAL A 65 -2.23 -15.54 -2.10
N LYS A 66 -3.27 -16.09 -2.71
CA LYS A 66 -3.41 -16.19 -4.16
C LYS A 66 -4.45 -15.20 -4.65
N ASP A 67 -4.20 -14.64 -5.82
CA ASP A 67 -5.18 -13.81 -6.51
C ASP A 67 -6.29 -14.65 -7.18
N GLU A 68 -7.22 -13.99 -7.84
CA GLU A 68 -8.32 -14.61 -8.57
C GLU A 68 -7.89 -15.58 -9.70
N ASN A 69 -6.66 -15.43 -10.21
CA ASN A 69 -6.08 -16.30 -11.22
C ASN A 69 -5.34 -17.51 -10.61
N GLY A 70 -5.20 -17.54 -9.29
CA GLY A 70 -4.44 -18.54 -8.56
C GLY A 70 -2.94 -18.26 -8.45
N ASP A 71 -2.48 -17.07 -8.86
CA ASP A 71 -1.10 -16.65 -8.77
C ASP A 71 -0.78 -16.11 -7.38
N ASN A 72 0.42 -16.40 -6.88
CA ASN A 72 0.88 -15.87 -5.59
C ASN A 72 0.99 -14.34 -5.62
N ILE A 73 0.53 -13.70 -4.54
CA ILE A 73 0.81 -12.29 -4.28
C ILE A 73 2.17 -12.21 -3.62
N ASP A 74 3.23 -12.21 -4.43
CA ASP A 74 4.62 -12.19 -4.00
C ASP A 74 5.41 -11.16 -4.82
N HIS A 75 5.90 -10.11 -4.15
CA HIS A 75 6.62 -8.97 -4.75
C HIS A 75 5.93 -8.40 -5.98
N ARG A 76 4.60 -8.43 -5.99
CA ARG A 76 3.80 -7.95 -7.13
C ARG A 76 3.93 -6.44 -7.27
N PRO A 77 4.40 -5.92 -8.42
CA PRO A 77 4.44 -4.49 -8.65
C PRO A 77 3.02 -3.90 -8.70
N ASP A 78 2.78 -2.88 -7.89
CA ASP A 78 1.51 -2.13 -7.90
C ASP A 78 1.75 -0.70 -7.40
N SER A 79 1.37 0.29 -8.19
CA SER A 79 1.52 1.70 -7.85
C SER A 79 0.32 2.29 -7.10
N LYS A 80 -0.80 1.53 -7.01
CA LYS A 80 -2.06 1.97 -6.40
C LYS A 80 -2.61 0.87 -5.49
N ILE A 81 -1.93 0.58 -4.38
CA ILE A 81 -2.34 -0.45 -3.44
C ILE A 81 -3.53 0.02 -2.61
N VAL A 82 -4.63 -0.73 -2.67
CA VAL A 82 -5.81 -0.53 -1.84
C VAL A 82 -5.96 -1.72 -0.89
N LEU A 83 -5.89 -1.46 0.41
CA LEU A 83 -6.11 -2.45 1.45
C LEU A 83 -7.56 -2.43 1.91
N VAL A 84 -8.16 -3.60 2.00
CA VAL A 84 -9.52 -3.81 2.52
C VAL A 84 -9.50 -4.90 3.59
N THR A 85 -10.55 -4.96 4.43
CA THR A 85 -10.84 -6.14 5.23
C THR A 85 -12.29 -6.52 4.99
N LYS A 86 -12.52 -7.58 4.24
CA LYS A 86 -13.87 -8.01 3.89
C LYS A 86 -14.05 -9.52 4.03
N ASP A 87 -15.26 -9.92 4.32
CA ASP A 87 -15.69 -11.29 4.18
C ASP A 87 -15.97 -11.58 2.70
N GLU A 88 -15.30 -12.57 2.13
CA GLU A 88 -15.41 -12.90 0.71
C GLU A 88 -16.83 -13.36 0.29
N THR A 89 -17.64 -13.78 1.25
CA THR A 89 -19.00 -14.26 0.96
C THR A 89 -20.02 -13.14 0.99
N THR A 90 -19.91 -12.24 2.00
CA THR A 90 -20.89 -11.16 2.22
C THR A 90 -20.43 -9.82 1.67
N GLY A 91 -19.13 -9.63 1.47
CA GLY A 91 -18.53 -8.35 1.11
C GLY A 91 -18.49 -7.32 2.24
N GLU A 92 -18.97 -7.67 3.42
CA GLU A 92 -18.98 -6.79 4.59
C GLU A 92 -17.60 -6.68 5.23
N THR A 93 -17.31 -5.55 5.88
CA THR A 93 -16.07 -5.35 6.64
C THR A 93 -15.93 -6.43 7.72
N LYS A 94 -14.78 -7.11 7.75
CA LYS A 94 -14.47 -8.20 8.67
C LYS A 94 -13.23 -7.88 9.49
N PRO A 95 -13.31 -7.88 10.84
CA PRO A 95 -12.14 -7.69 11.68
C PRO A 95 -11.07 -8.76 11.43
N THR A 96 -9.80 -8.35 11.42
CA THR A 96 -8.66 -9.26 11.29
C THR A 96 -7.55 -8.93 12.30
N SER A 97 -6.75 -9.93 12.67
CA SER A 97 -5.51 -9.78 13.43
C SER A 97 -4.25 -9.79 12.56
N ASN A 98 -4.41 -9.90 11.24
CA ASN A 98 -3.29 -9.79 10.31
C ASN A 98 -2.73 -8.37 10.32
N THR A 99 -1.42 -8.25 10.15
CA THR A 99 -0.69 -6.99 10.22
C THR A 99 -0.31 -6.47 8.83
N VAL A 100 -0.02 -5.17 8.78
CA VAL A 100 0.49 -4.51 7.57
C VAL A 100 1.86 -3.92 7.88
N THR A 101 2.87 -4.25 7.09
CA THR A 101 4.18 -3.60 7.13
C THR A 101 4.38 -2.79 5.86
N ILE A 102 4.74 -1.50 6.00
CA ILE A 102 5.01 -0.60 4.89
C ILE A 102 6.44 -0.11 5.01
N THR A 103 7.28 -0.43 4.05
CA THR A 103 8.68 -0.01 4.02
C THR A 103 8.93 0.91 2.83
N ALA A 104 9.33 2.16 3.09
CA ALA A 104 9.90 3.05 2.08
C ALA A 104 11.41 3.11 2.33
N GLU A 105 12.20 2.41 1.48
CA GLU A 105 13.58 2.09 1.82
C GLU A 105 14.47 3.32 1.95
N ASN A 106 14.46 4.22 0.97
CA ASN A 106 15.37 5.37 0.90
C ASN A 106 14.63 6.69 1.06
N GLU A 107 15.32 7.76 1.41
CA GLU A 107 14.75 9.12 1.64
C GLU A 107 13.90 9.65 0.46
N ASN A 108 14.19 9.19 -0.77
CA ASN A 108 13.46 9.60 -1.97
C ASN A 108 12.29 8.67 -2.33
N ASP A 109 12.15 7.55 -1.64
CA ASP A 109 11.06 6.62 -1.89
C ASP A 109 9.79 7.09 -1.19
N THR A 110 8.65 6.78 -1.80
CA THR A 110 7.34 7.07 -1.22
C THR A 110 6.42 5.88 -1.42
N ALA A 111 5.94 5.31 -0.32
CA ALA A 111 4.88 4.33 -0.33
C ALA A 111 3.52 5.03 -0.34
N ASN A 112 2.65 4.66 -1.28
CA ASN A 112 1.29 5.18 -1.38
C ASN A 112 0.30 4.04 -1.18
N VAL A 113 -0.51 4.12 -0.14
CA VAL A 113 -1.43 3.06 0.29
C VAL A 113 -2.77 3.65 0.64
N THR A 114 -3.85 3.11 0.10
CA THR A 114 -5.22 3.47 0.46
C THR A 114 -5.76 2.42 1.45
N LEU A 115 -6.29 2.89 2.59
CA LEU A 115 -7.08 2.08 3.51
C LEU A 115 -8.56 2.29 3.16
N LYS A 116 -9.26 1.20 2.80
CA LYS A 116 -10.66 1.27 2.40
C LYS A 116 -11.51 0.33 3.25
N ASN A 117 -12.24 0.88 4.19
CA ASN A 117 -13.08 0.10 5.12
C ASN A 117 -12.30 -1.01 5.82
N VAL A 118 -11.10 -0.71 6.34
CA VAL A 118 -10.31 -1.70 7.07
C VAL A 118 -10.72 -1.79 8.54
N ASP A 119 -10.70 -3.01 9.09
CA ASP A 119 -10.84 -3.26 10.53
C ASP A 119 -9.73 -4.22 10.97
N ILE A 120 -8.62 -3.66 11.46
CA ILE A 120 -7.45 -4.40 11.92
C ILE A 120 -7.35 -4.28 13.44
N ARG A 121 -7.36 -5.42 14.15
CA ARG A 121 -7.34 -5.49 15.62
C ARG A 121 -6.30 -6.51 16.06
N VAL A 122 -5.17 -6.04 16.51
CA VAL A 122 -4.00 -6.87 16.80
C VAL A 122 -3.77 -7.00 18.29
N ASP A 123 -3.44 -8.20 18.76
CA ASP A 123 -2.86 -8.43 20.09
C ASP A 123 -1.32 -8.41 19.95
N THR A 124 -0.67 -7.43 20.55
CA THR A 124 0.78 -7.22 20.39
C THR A 124 1.62 -8.32 21.03
N ALA A 125 1.09 -9.02 22.03
CA ALA A 125 1.75 -10.18 22.62
C ALA A 125 1.98 -11.31 21.60
N GLU A 126 1.09 -11.42 20.61
CA GLU A 126 1.16 -12.41 19.53
C GLU A 126 1.92 -11.85 18.32
N ALA A 127 1.57 -10.64 17.88
CA ALA A 127 2.12 -10.05 16.66
C ALA A 127 3.51 -9.43 16.84
N LYS A 128 3.86 -8.97 18.04
CA LYS A 128 5.12 -8.26 18.37
C LYS A 128 5.39 -7.04 17.48
N SER A 129 4.33 -6.36 17.08
CA SER A 129 4.35 -5.17 16.23
C SER A 129 3.05 -4.38 16.37
N GLY A 130 3.02 -3.16 15.85
CA GLY A 130 1.79 -2.43 15.60
C GLY A 130 0.88 -3.13 14.60
N ALA A 131 -0.35 -2.70 14.48
CA ALA A 131 -1.28 -3.20 13.48
C ALA A 131 -0.86 -2.78 12.06
N ILE A 132 -0.38 -1.54 11.93
CA ILE A 132 0.31 -1.03 10.74
C ILE A 132 1.68 -0.55 11.17
N GLU A 133 2.74 -1.17 10.67
CA GLU A 133 4.13 -0.84 10.96
C GLU A 133 4.77 -0.14 9.76
N ILE A 134 5.38 1.02 9.98
CA ILE A 134 6.01 1.85 8.95
C ILE A 134 7.51 1.87 9.19
N LYS A 135 8.28 1.52 8.16
CA LYS A 135 9.73 1.36 8.20
C LYS A 135 10.45 2.14 7.11
N GLY A 136 11.76 2.29 7.29
CA GLY A 136 12.67 2.90 6.34
C GLY A 136 12.74 4.42 6.43
N ASP A 137 13.59 5.00 5.58
CA ASP A 137 13.93 6.42 5.57
C ASP A 137 13.03 7.24 4.64
N GLY A 138 12.23 6.60 3.81
CA GLY A 138 11.33 7.24 2.86
C GLY A 138 9.97 7.64 3.46
N ASN A 139 9.14 8.23 2.64
CA ASN A 139 7.84 8.74 3.03
C ASN A 139 6.73 7.70 2.89
N THR A 140 5.70 7.80 3.69
CA THR A 140 4.49 6.98 3.59
C THR A 140 3.26 7.87 3.55
N ASN A 141 2.44 7.71 2.52
CA ASN A 141 1.13 8.33 2.39
C ASN A 141 0.06 7.27 2.64
N LEU A 142 -0.76 7.47 3.66
CA LEU A 142 -1.98 6.70 3.91
C LEU A 142 -3.18 7.52 3.47
N GLU A 143 -3.88 7.06 2.44
CA GLU A 143 -5.14 7.63 2.01
C GLU A 143 -6.29 6.87 2.66
N LEU A 144 -7.29 7.59 3.16
CA LEU A 144 -8.41 7.02 3.87
C LEU A 144 -9.65 7.04 2.98
N ASN A 145 -10.34 5.90 2.84
CA ASN A 145 -11.59 5.76 2.13
C ASN A 145 -12.57 5.00 3.02
N GLY A 146 -13.74 5.58 3.29
CA GLY A 146 -14.73 5.01 4.20
C GLY A 146 -14.28 4.92 5.67
N ASP A 147 -14.86 4.01 6.43
CA ASP A 147 -14.64 3.86 7.87
C ASP A 147 -13.49 2.87 8.16
N ASN A 148 -12.35 3.37 8.65
CA ASN A 148 -11.17 2.57 8.94
C ASN A 148 -10.94 2.48 10.44
N THR A 149 -10.72 1.26 10.93
CA THR A 149 -10.43 0.94 12.34
C THR A 149 -9.09 0.23 12.44
N VAL A 150 -8.17 0.77 13.23
CA VAL A 150 -6.83 0.20 13.47
C VAL A 150 -6.57 0.23 14.97
N LEU A 151 -6.63 -0.92 15.62
CA LEU A 151 -6.51 -1.05 17.06
C LEU A 151 -5.43 -2.05 17.44
N VAL A 152 -4.74 -1.77 18.55
CA VAL A 152 -3.86 -2.73 19.21
C VAL A 152 -4.30 -2.93 20.65
N LYS A 153 -4.26 -4.16 21.11
CA LYS A 153 -4.34 -4.54 22.51
C LYS A 153 -2.94 -4.90 22.97
N ASN A 154 -2.35 -4.02 23.78
CA ASN A 154 -0.99 -4.24 24.26
C ASN A 154 -0.97 -5.12 25.50
N ASP A 155 0.03 -5.99 25.59
CA ASP A 155 0.51 -6.59 26.82
C ASP A 155 1.40 -5.57 27.56
N TRP A 156 1.55 -5.72 28.87
CA TRP A 156 2.41 -4.89 29.74
C TRP A 156 3.90 -4.91 29.39
N LYS A 157 4.31 -5.78 28.45
CA LYS A 157 5.70 -5.98 28.08
C LYS A 157 6.06 -5.44 26.69
N GLU A 158 5.05 -5.27 25.85
CA GLU A 158 5.24 -4.91 24.44
C GLU A 158 4.29 -3.75 24.10
N GLU A 159 4.80 -2.52 24.18
CA GLU A 159 4.03 -1.31 23.92
C GLU A 159 4.20 -0.87 22.48
N HIS A 160 3.24 -1.24 21.62
CA HIS A 160 3.22 -0.86 20.21
C HIS A 160 2.08 0.12 19.91
N ALA A 161 2.31 1.10 19.05
CA ALA A 161 1.25 1.97 18.54
C ALA A 161 0.38 1.21 17.53
N ALA A 162 -0.90 1.61 17.37
CA ALA A 162 -1.75 1.01 16.35
C ALA A 162 -1.20 1.26 14.94
N ILE A 163 -0.76 2.49 14.67
CA ILE A 163 0.05 2.83 13.49
C ILE A 163 1.41 3.27 14.01
N GLU A 164 2.42 2.46 13.78
CA GLU A 164 3.73 2.59 14.40
C GLU A 164 4.80 2.97 13.37
N LYS A 165 5.55 4.03 13.64
CA LYS A 165 6.81 4.29 12.96
C LYS A 165 7.89 3.49 13.71
N ALA A 166 8.17 2.30 13.23
CA ALA A 166 9.05 1.31 13.89
C ALA A 166 10.53 1.70 13.87
N ASP A 167 10.91 2.63 13.01
CA ASP A 167 12.30 3.02 12.86
C ASP A 167 12.60 4.29 13.66
N LYS A 168 13.27 4.12 14.80
CA LYS A 168 13.62 5.21 15.73
C LYS A 168 14.44 6.34 15.08
N TYR A 169 15.18 6.03 14.03
CA TYR A 169 16.06 6.97 13.34
C TYR A 169 15.61 7.27 11.90
N GLY A 170 14.51 6.68 11.48
CA GLY A 170 13.96 6.89 10.14
C GLY A 170 13.58 8.35 9.91
N LYS A 171 14.02 8.90 8.79
CA LYS A 171 13.81 10.31 8.44
C LYS A 171 12.48 10.58 7.75
N GLY A 172 11.87 9.53 7.20
CA GLY A 172 10.64 9.64 6.41
C GLY A 172 9.45 10.15 7.20
N THR A 173 8.50 10.73 6.49
CA THR A 173 7.26 11.25 7.05
C THR A 173 6.11 10.26 6.86
N LEU A 174 5.17 10.25 7.82
CA LEU A 174 3.85 9.67 7.66
C LEU A 174 2.85 10.78 7.38
N THR A 175 2.18 10.71 6.23
CA THR A 175 1.08 11.60 5.88
C THR A 175 -0.21 10.79 5.84
N ILE A 176 -1.22 11.20 6.62
CA ILE A 176 -2.56 10.60 6.59
C ILE A 176 -3.50 11.67 6.03
N LYS A 177 -4.24 11.31 4.98
CA LYS A 177 -5.13 12.23 4.28
C LYS A 177 -6.38 11.50 3.80
N ASP A 178 -7.40 12.26 3.44
CA ASP A 178 -8.57 11.73 2.77
C ASP A 178 -8.22 11.18 1.37
N ASP A 179 -8.99 10.23 0.87
CA ASP A 179 -8.82 9.67 -0.46
C ASP A 179 -9.04 10.75 -1.54
N LEU A 180 -8.14 10.80 -2.50
CA LEU A 180 -8.15 11.83 -3.54
C LEU A 180 -8.55 11.24 -4.90
N ASN A 181 -9.21 12.05 -5.70
CA ASN A 181 -9.37 11.79 -7.13
C ASN A 181 -8.02 11.86 -7.86
N ASP A 182 -7.96 11.39 -9.11
CA ASP A 182 -6.76 11.42 -9.94
C ASP A 182 -6.20 12.83 -10.17
N ASP A 183 -7.02 13.88 -10.03
CA ASP A 183 -6.65 15.29 -10.14
C ASP A 183 -6.17 15.90 -8.79
N GLY A 184 -6.11 15.11 -7.72
CA GLY A 184 -5.72 15.53 -6.39
C GLY A 184 -6.82 16.23 -5.58
N THR A 185 -8.06 16.25 -6.08
CA THR A 185 -9.20 16.77 -5.31
C THR A 185 -9.75 15.68 -4.38
N PRO A 186 -10.30 16.05 -3.19
CA PRO A 186 -10.98 15.07 -2.33
C PRO A 186 -12.13 14.38 -3.05
N LYS A 187 -12.24 13.06 -2.92
CA LYS A 187 -13.32 12.25 -3.55
C LYS A 187 -14.73 12.54 -3.02
N ASP A 188 -14.82 13.25 -1.91
CA ASP A 188 -16.07 13.71 -1.35
C ASP A 188 -16.68 14.92 -2.08
N LYS A 189 -16.00 15.43 -3.10
CA LYS A 189 -16.48 16.53 -3.95
C LYS A 189 -16.61 16.09 -5.40
N ASP A 190 -17.75 16.44 -6.00
CA ASP A 190 -17.92 16.29 -7.44
C ASP A 190 -17.03 17.30 -8.22
N GLU A 191 -16.99 17.17 -9.53
CA GLU A 191 -16.24 18.07 -10.42
C GLU A 191 -16.69 19.55 -10.34
N ASN A 192 -17.83 19.83 -9.70
CA ASN A 192 -18.36 21.18 -9.46
C ASN A 192 -18.07 21.66 -8.04
N GLY A 193 -17.34 20.89 -7.22
CA GLY A 193 -17.01 21.21 -5.84
C GLY A 193 -18.16 21.00 -4.84
N ASN A 194 -19.24 20.35 -5.25
CA ASN A 194 -20.34 19.97 -4.36
C ASN A 194 -19.98 18.69 -3.63
N ALA A 195 -20.55 18.48 -2.44
CA ALA A 195 -20.41 17.21 -1.74
C ALA A 195 -20.98 16.10 -2.63
N ALA A 196 -20.09 15.33 -3.24
CA ALA A 196 -20.45 14.05 -3.82
C ALA A 196 -20.72 13.14 -2.63
N GLY A 197 -21.85 12.46 -2.56
CA GLY A 197 -22.15 11.55 -1.45
C GLY A 197 -21.17 10.36 -1.36
N GLY A 198 -19.88 10.63 -1.50
CA GLY A 198 -18.76 9.71 -1.31
C GLY A 198 -18.41 9.56 0.17
N ASP A 199 -17.90 8.42 0.54
CA ASP A 199 -17.49 8.14 1.90
C ASP A 199 -16.24 8.97 2.21
N THR A 200 -16.39 10.00 3.05
CA THR A 200 -15.23 10.69 3.65
C THR A 200 -14.42 9.69 4.43
N GLY A 201 -13.11 9.68 4.19
CA GLY A 201 -12.20 8.78 4.91
C GLY A 201 -12.15 9.08 6.39
N LYS A 202 -12.44 8.09 7.22
CA LYS A 202 -12.35 8.18 8.69
C LYS A 202 -11.35 7.19 9.21
N LEU A 203 -10.67 7.55 10.29
CA LEU A 203 -9.72 6.67 10.97
C LEU A 203 -10.01 6.65 12.47
N LEU A 204 -10.33 5.47 12.99
CA LEU A 204 -10.29 5.17 14.42
C LEU A 204 -9.00 4.39 14.71
N ALA A 205 -7.97 5.09 15.19
CA ALA A 205 -6.75 4.44 15.68
C ALA A 205 -6.73 4.43 17.20
N GLY A 206 -6.28 3.34 17.81
CA GLY A 206 -6.24 3.22 19.25
C GLY A 206 -5.28 2.16 19.76
N GLY A 207 -4.58 2.50 20.85
CA GLY A 207 -3.78 1.58 21.65
C GLY A 207 -4.36 1.45 23.05
N PHE A 208 -4.22 0.27 23.65
CA PHE A 208 -4.51 0.05 25.07
C PHE A 208 -3.21 0.12 25.87
N HIS A 209 -3.29 0.44 27.19
CA HIS A 209 -2.15 0.47 28.10
C HIS A 209 -0.98 1.35 27.65
N GLN A 210 -1.10 2.66 27.78
CA GLN A 210 -0.03 3.65 27.56
C GLN A 210 0.55 3.75 26.13
N ALA A 211 0.13 2.91 25.20
CA ALA A 211 0.55 3.00 23.81
C ALA A 211 -0.14 4.13 23.05
N ALA A 212 0.60 4.77 22.16
CA ALA A 212 0.04 5.77 21.27
C ALA A 212 -0.92 5.14 20.26
N ALA A 213 -1.94 5.88 19.85
CA ALA A 213 -2.74 5.46 18.71
C ALA A 213 -1.92 5.50 17.41
N ILE A 214 -1.15 6.58 17.24
CA ILE A 214 -0.22 6.81 16.13
C ILE A 214 1.07 7.35 16.72
N GLY A 215 2.21 6.74 16.42
CA GLY A 215 3.48 7.19 16.98
C GLY A 215 4.63 6.23 16.75
N GLY A 216 5.75 6.48 17.45
CA GLY A 216 6.87 5.55 17.50
C GLY A 216 6.63 4.46 18.53
N GLY A 217 7.22 3.28 18.30
CA GLY A 217 7.38 2.25 19.31
C GLY A 217 8.35 2.70 20.41
N GLY A 218 8.14 2.22 21.63
CA GLY A 218 8.99 2.51 22.80
C GLY A 218 10.34 1.79 22.75
#